data_c7bed24373ed2bff82d1a6efc872664e
#
_entry.id   c7bed24373ed2bff82d1a6efc872664e
#
_cell.length_a   1.000
_cell.length_b   1.000
_cell.length_c   1.000
_cell.angle_alpha   90.00
_cell.angle_beta   90.00
_cell.angle_gamma   90.00
#
_symmetry.space_group_name_H-M   'P 1'
#
loop_
_entity.id
_entity.type
_entity.pdbx_description
1 polymer ?
#
loop_
_entity_poly.entity_id
_entity_poly.type
_entity_poly.pdbx_seq_one_letter_code
_entity_poly.pdbx_strand_id
1 'polypeptide(L)'
;MTELKTLLPYLRPYRRAIGLGLSMVVLSNVFIIAGPYLLKLAIDGLGDPGRTRSDIAALAALIVLAALLGGAAKFWMREILNGTSRRIEADLRNDFFRHLLRLDVAFFGSTRTGDLMSRATNDTLAVRMAAGPAVMYAVNTTVSFAFSLALMVWISPRLTAVALVPMVILPPIVLGFGRIIHQKFEEIQEQFSTLSTMVQENLTGLRIVRAYVQEEDQERQFDALNADYMQRNLALVKASGLFHPLLMLLSGSAMVIALWYGGHQVISGRITIGDFIAFNFYLALLTWPMIALGWVVSLFQRGSASMGRLNRILETEPRIRPPTDPTPLHHVRGEIEFQEVSFRYPGTEREVIRGVSFVAGAGQTVAVVGPTGSGKSTLVSLLPRLYDPSHGRILLDGIPLTELDPLELRSVIGMVPQESFLFSETLRENIGLGVGLPPARALGSSAGRRPEDGSNPSREIERGYAPSGPDVPGKPEGRDERVEDAARVAQLHETILTFPKGYETVLGERGINLSGGQRQRATLARALARDPSILILDDALSAVDTHTEARILEDLKTALAGRTSFIISHRVTAVMNADRILVLDEGRVVEQGTHAELLARSGTYATLLRRQMLEEELEGGGGAVQEVGGVREGSLHG
;
A
#
# COMPACT_ATOMS: atom_id res chain seq x y z
N MET A 1 13.89 -18.61 -5.26
CA MET A 1 12.81 -19.58 -5.03
C MET A 1 12.61 -19.92 -3.54
N THR A 2 13.59 -19.69 -2.67
CA THR A 2 13.46 -19.83 -1.21
C THR A 2 12.34 -18.97 -0.64
N GLU A 3 12.19 -17.75 -1.14
CA GLU A 3 11.17 -16.78 -0.67
C GLU A 3 9.72 -17.26 -0.88
N LEU A 4 9.47 -18.08 -1.90
CA LEU A 4 8.13 -18.62 -2.14
C LEU A 4 7.71 -19.70 -1.12
N LYS A 5 8.65 -20.19 -0.28
CA LYS A 5 8.29 -21.14 0.79
C LYS A 5 7.40 -20.49 1.85
N THR A 6 7.54 -19.19 2.08
CA THR A 6 6.67 -18.44 2.99
C THR A 6 5.23 -18.31 2.51
N LEU A 7 4.96 -18.66 1.23
CA LEU A 7 3.60 -18.74 0.69
C LEU A 7 2.88 -20.04 1.07
N LEU A 8 3.61 -21.09 1.52
CA LEU A 8 3.01 -22.39 1.87
C LEU A 8 1.87 -22.31 2.91
N PRO A 9 1.94 -21.49 3.97
CA PRO A 9 0.83 -21.31 4.90
C PRO A 9 -0.45 -20.83 4.22
N TYR A 10 -0.34 -19.96 3.21
CA TYR A 10 -1.47 -19.43 2.43
C TYR A 10 -2.03 -20.45 1.43
N LEU A 11 -1.22 -21.41 0.97
CA LEU A 11 -1.67 -22.48 0.07
C LEU A 11 -2.40 -23.62 0.81
N ARG A 12 -2.02 -23.89 2.07
CA ARG A 12 -2.56 -25.02 2.88
C ARG A 12 -4.08 -25.04 2.98
N PRO A 13 -4.79 -23.92 3.25
CA PRO A 13 -6.25 -23.92 3.33
C PRO A 13 -6.93 -24.35 2.03
N TYR A 14 -6.28 -24.05 0.89
CA TYR A 14 -6.81 -24.28 -0.46
C TYR A 14 -6.33 -25.58 -1.12
N ARG A 15 -5.64 -26.47 -0.40
CA ARG A 15 -5.03 -27.70 -0.96
C ARG A 15 -5.99 -28.56 -1.76
N ARG A 16 -7.27 -28.65 -1.33
CA ARG A 16 -8.30 -29.42 -2.05
C ARG A 16 -8.67 -28.78 -3.38
N ALA A 17 -8.86 -27.46 -3.39
CA ALA A 17 -9.17 -26.71 -4.60
C ALA A 17 -8.00 -26.77 -5.59
N ILE A 18 -6.76 -26.60 -5.11
CA ILE A 18 -5.56 -26.72 -5.93
C ILE A 18 -5.46 -28.13 -6.53
N GLY A 19 -5.63 -29.17 -5.72
CA GLY A 19 -5.63 -30.57 -6.18
C GLY A 19 -6.69 -30.83 -7.25
N LEU A 20 -7.94 -30.36 -7.05
CA LEU A 20 -9.01 -30.45 -8.04
C LEU A 20 -8.68 -29.66 -9.32
N GLY A 21 -8.16 -28.45 -9.18
CA GLY A 21 -7.75 -27.65 -10.34
C GLY A 21 -6.64 -28.33 -11.15
N LEU A 22 -5.64 -28.91 -10.50
CA LEU A 22 -4.58 -29.67 -11.15
C LEU A 22 -5.08 -30.97 -11.80
N SER A 23 -6.05 -31.66 -11.22
CA SER A 23 -6.69 -32.83 -11.87
C SER A 23 -7.44 -32.42 -13.14
N MET A 24 -8.08 -31.24 -13.13
CA MET A 24 -8.72 -30.68 -14.35
C MET A 24 -7.67 -30.32 -15.42
N VAL A 25 -6.44 -29.92 -15.05
CA VAL A 25 -5.34 -29.75 -16.02
C VAL A 25 -5.05 -31.06 -16.74
N VAL A 26 -4.86 -32.14 -16.00
CA VAL A 26 -4.59 -33.46 -16.57
C VAL A 26 -5.75 -33.92 -17.46
N LEU A 27 -6.98 -33.82 -16.94
CA LEU A 27 -8.20 -34.24 -17.65
C LEU A 27 -8.37 -33.46 -18.97
N SER A 28 -8.17 -32.14 -18.95
CA SER A 28 -8.27 -31.31 -20.17
C SER A 28 -7.25 -31.72 -21.22
N ASN A 29 -6.01 -32.03 -20.80
CA ASN A 29 -4.96 -32.49 -21.73
C ASN A 29 -5.27 -33.87 -22.31
N VAL A 30 -5.80 -34.80 -21.50
CA VAL A 30 -6.21 -36.14 -22.01
C VAL A 30 -7.24 -35.99 -23.14
N PHE A 31 -8.27 -35.18 -22.97
CA PHE A 31 -9.27 -34.97 -24.01
C PHE A 31 -8.74 -34.23 -25.23
N ILE A 32 -7.90 -33.21 -25.06
CA ILE A 32 -7.30 -32.46 -26.17
C ILE A 32 -6.38 -33.40 -27.02
N ILE A 33 -5.61 -34.24 -26.36
CA ILE A 33 -4.65 -35.16 -27.00
C ILE A 33 -5.36 -36.38 -27.58
N ALA A 34 -6.52 -36.76 -27.07
CA ALA A 34 -7.34 -37.80 -27.69
C ALA A 34 -7.86 -37.43 -29.09
N GLY A 35 -8.06 -36.15 -29.38
CA GLY A 35 -8.57 -35.67 -30.68
C GLY A 35 -7.75 -36.14 -31.87
N PRO A 36 -6.44 -35.88 -31.95
CA PRO A 36 -5.59 -36.39 -33.02
C PRO A 36 -5.56 -37.91 -33.11
N TYR A 37 -5.65 -38.64 -31.99
CA TYR A 37 -5.70 -40.11 -32.01
C TYR A 37 -7.02 -40.62 -32.62
N LEU A 38 -8.16 -40.03 -32.24
CA LEU A 38 -9.46 -40.37 -32.86
C LEU A 38 -9.48 -40.00 -34.33
N LEU A 39 -8.86 -38.89 -34.72
CA LEU A 39 -8.71 -38.49 -36.12
C LEU A 39 -7.89 -39.52 -36.90
N LYS A 40 -6.76 -40.05 -36.34
CA LYS A 40 -6.01 -41.15 -36.90
C LYS A 40 -6.93 -42.34 -37.20
N LEU A 41 -7.72 -42.79 -36.20
CA LEU A 41 -8.63 -43.93 -36.35
C LEU A 41 -9.70 -43.70 -37.44
N ALA A 42 -10.17 -42.46 -37.58
CA ALA A 42 -11.13 -42.09 -38.59
C ALA A 42 -10.50 -42.16 -40.01
N ILE A 43 -9.29 -41.62 -40.18
CA ILE A 43 -8.60 -41.57 -41.48
C ILE A 43 -8.17 -42.97 -41.91
N ASP A 44 -7.58 -43.76 -41.02
CA ASP A 44 -7.20 -45.15 -41.32
C ASP A 44 -8.44 -45.99 -41.67
N GLY A 45 -9.58 -45.68 -41.03
CA GLY A 45 -10.85 -46.33 -41.32
C GLY A 45 -11.47 -45.99 -42.67
N LEU A 46 -11.12 -44.86 -43.31
CA LEU A 46 -11.60 -44.52 -44.66
C LEU A 46 -11.05 -45.45 -45.75
N GLY A 47 -9.89 -46.05 -45.50
CA GLY A 47 -9.26 -47.02 -46.43
C GLY A 47 -9.68 -48.48 -46.17
N ASP A 48 -10.47 -48.76 -45.14
CA ASP A 48 -10.90 -50.11 -44.76
C ASP A 48 -12.29 -50.43 -45.35
N PRO A 49 -12.38 -51.37 -46.32
CA PRO A 49 -13.68 -51.75 -46.90
C PRO A 49 -14.70 -52.32 -45.93
N GLY A 50 -14.27 -52.75 -44.72
CA GLY A 50 -15.14 -53.30 -43.69
C GLY A 50 -15.83 -52.25 -42.80
N ARG A 51 -15.43 -50.97 -42.88
CA ARG A 51 -16.01 -49.91 -42.07
C ARG A 51 -17.19 -49.23 -42.74
N THR A 52 -18.20 -48.96 -41.96
CA THR A 52 -19.48 -48.31 -42.41
C THR A 52 -19.39 -46.79 -42.26
N ARG A 53 -20.25 -46.09 -42.98
CA ARG A 53 -20.40 -44.61 -42.79
C ARG A 53 -20.78 -44.25 -41.35
N SER A 54 -21.52 -45.12 -40.65
CA SER A 54 -21.86 -44.94 -39.24
C SER A 54 -20.67 -44.99 -38.31
N ASP A 55 -19.64 -45.81 -38.58
CA ASP A 55 -18.45 -45.89 -37.76
C ASP A 55 -17.62 -44.60 -37.84
N ILE A 56 -17.52 -44.03 -39.04
CA ILE A 56 -16.82 -42.76 -39.26
C ILE A 56 -17.59 -41.61 -38.62
N ALA A 57 -18.93 -41.60 -38.71
CA ALA A 57 -19.77 -40.63 -38.06
C ALA A 57 -19.65 -40.72 -36.53
N ALA A 58 -19.55 -41.93 -35.97
CA ALA A 58 -19.34 -42.13 -34.53
C ALA A 58 -17.99 -41.60 -34.06
N LEU A 59 -16.91 -41.82 -34.84
CA LEU A 59 -15.58 -41.26 -34.54
C LEU A 59 -15.59 -39.72 -34.62
N ALA A 60 -16.26 -39.13 -35.61
CA ALA A 60 -16.43 -37.68 -35.71
C ALA A 60 -17.19 -37.13 -34.50
N ALA A 61 -18.28 -37.79 -34.06
CA ALA A 61 -19.02 -37.42 -32.87
C ALA A 61 -18.16 -37.53 -31.60
N LEU A 62 -17.30 -38.55 -31.49
CA LEU A 62 -16.35 -38.69 -30.38
C LEU A 62 -15.29 -37.58 -30.36
N ILE A 63 -14.82 -37.11 -31.51
CA ILE A 63 -13.90 -35.96 -31.59
C ILE A 63 -14.58 -34.69 -31.04
N VAL A 64 -15.82 -34.45 -31.46
CA VAL A 64 -16.61 -33.29 -30.95
C VAL A 64 -16.84 -33.43 -29.47
N LEU A 65 -17.22 -34.61 -28.97
CA LEU A 65 -17.43 -34.86 -27.54
C LEU A 65 -16.13 -34.65 -26.76
N ALA A 66 -14.99 -35.18 -27.23
CA ALA A 66 -13.68 -34.96 -26.60
C ALA A 66 -13.31 -33.45 -26.53
N ALA A 67 -13.59 -32.71 -27.61
CA ALA A 67 -13.36 -31.27 -27.64
C ALA A 67 -14.25 -30.52 -26.64
N LEU A 68 -15.52 -30.88 -26.50
CA LEU A 68 -16.45 -30.31 -25.53
C LEU A 68 -16.04 -30.62 -24.08
N LEU A 69 -15.69 -31.87 -23.78
CA LEU A 69 -15.24 -32.30 -22.46
C LEU A 69 -13.89 -31.66 -22.09
N GLY A 70 -12.98 -31.59 -23.06
CA GLY A 70 -11.69 -30.88 -22.89
C GLY A 70 -11.87 -29.39 -22.65
N GLY A 71 -12.79 -28.74 -23.37
CA GLY A 71 -13.17 -27.34 -23.17
C GLY A 71 -13.78 -27.09 -21.79
N ALA A 72 -14.72 -27.93 -21.36
CA ALA A 72 -15.32 -27.87 -20.03
C ALA A 72 -14.27 -28.06 -18.92
N ALA A 73 -13.42 -29.07 -19.03
CA ALA A 73 -12.32 -29.30 -18.06
C ALA A 73 -11.36 -28.10 -18.02
N LYS A 74 -11.04 -27.50 -19.15
CA LYS A 74 -10.20 -26.30 -19.25
C LYS A 74 -10.84 -25.06 -18.63
N PHE A 75 -12.16 -24.92 -18.75
CA PHE A 75 -12.92 -23.86 -18.07
C PHE A 75 -12.82 -24.02 -16.56
N TRP A 76 -13.16 -25.20 -16.02
CA TRP A 76 -13.10 -25.44 -14.58
C TRP A 76 -11.68 -25.36 -14.02
N MET A 77 -10.66 -25.83 -14.77
CA MET A 77 -9.27 -25.61 -14.42
C MET A 77 -8.95 -24.15 -14.17
N ARG A 78 -9.33 -23.27 -15.10
CA ARG A 78 -9.07 -21.83 -15.00
C ARG A 78 -9.85 -21.21 -13.85
N GLU A 79 -11.13 -21.54 -13.70
CA GLU A 79 -11.99 -20.99 -12.66
C GLU A 79 -11.45 -21.35 -11.26
N ILE A 80 -11.13 -22.62 -11.04
CA ILE A 80 -10.67 -23.09 -9.74
C ILE A 80 -9.30 -22.53 -9.39
N LEU A 81 -8.30 -22.63 -10.30
CA LEU A 81 -6.93 -22.22 -9.99
C LEU A 81 -6.78 -20.70 -9.92
N ASN A 82 -7.39 -19.95 -10.83
CA ASN A 82 -7.36 -18.50 -10.79
C ASN A 82 -8.21 -17.94 -9.63
N GLY A 83 -9.39 -18.52 -9.37
CA GLY A 83 -10.22 -18.17 -8.22
C GLY A 83 -9.48 -18.38 -6.90
N THR A 84 -8.80 -19.54 -6.75
CA THR A 84 -7.97 -19.83 -5.58
C THR A 84 -6.83 -18.82 -5.44
N SER A 85 -6.14 -18.47 -6.54
CA SER A 85 -5.04 -17.49 -6.47
C SER A 85 -5.50 -16.09 -6.05
N ARG A 86 -6.72 -15.68 -6.40
CA ARG A 86 -7.31 -14.41 -5.95
C ARG A 86 -7.63 -14.43 -4.45
N ARG A 87 -8.09 -15.57 -3.91
CA ARG A 87 -8.32 -15.72 -2.46
C ARG A 87 -6.99 -15.63 -1.69
N ILE A 88 -5.94 -16.30 -2.19
CA ILE A 88 -4.59 -16.22 -1.61
C ILE A 88 -4.06 -14.76 -1.64
N GLU A 89 -4.28 -14.04 -2.74
CA GLU A 89 -3.92 -12.62 -2.84
C GLU A 89 -4.65 -11.77 -1.78
N ALA A 90 -5.95 -12.02 -1.59
CA ALA A 90 -6.76 -11.30 -0.59
C ALA A 90 -6.26 -11.59 0.84
N ASP A 91 -5.99 -12.85 1.16
CA ASP A 91 -5.46 -13.25 2.47
C ASP A 91 -4.10 -12.59 2.75
N LEU A 92 -3.19 -12.63 1.76
CA LEU A 92 -1.87 -12.01 1.86
C LEU A 92 -1.96 -10.49 2.03
N ARG A 93 -2.86 -9.83 1.29
CA ARG A 93 -3.08 -8.37 1.38
C ARG A 93 -3.67 -7.98 2.73
N ASN A 94 -4.60 -8.75 3.25
CA ASN A 94 -5.20 -8.53 4.56
C ASN A 94 -4.17 -8.70 5.68
N ASP A 95 -3.33 -9.72 5.62
CA ASP A 95 -2.27 -9.94 6.61
C ASP A 95 -1.20 -8.86 6.52
N PHE A 96 -0.82 -8.44 5.31
CA PHE A 96 0.11 -7.33 5.07
C PHE A 96 -0.42 -6.02 5.66
N PHE A 97 -1.67 -5.67 5.38
CA PHE A 97 -2.29 -4.45 5.91
C PHE A 97 -2.43 -4.49 7.43
N ARG A 98 -2.87 -5.63 7.99
CA ARG A 98 -2.96 -5.84 9.44
C ARG A 98 -1.59 -5.71 10.11
N HIS A 99 -0.54 -6.20 9.46
CA HIS A 99 0.82 -6.07 9.96
C HIS A 99 1.31 -4.63 9.92
N LEU A 100 1.07 -3.89 8.84
CA LEU A 100 1.39 -2.46 8.74
C LEU A 100 0.76 -1.66 9.88
N LEU A 101 -0.52 -1.91 10.23
CA LEU A 101 -1.18 -1.21 11.34
C LEU A 101 -0.57 -1.49 12.72
N ARG A 102 0.25 -2.53 12.86
CA ARG A 102 0.97 -2.87 14.10
C ARG A 102 2.36 -2.25 14.20
N LEU A 103 2.91 -1.81 13.07
CA LEU A 103 4.23 -1.19 13.04
C LEU A 103 4.19 0.21 13.66
N ASP A 104 5.29 0.61 14.27
CA ASP A 104 5.45 1.90 14.94
C ASP A 104 5.68 3.06 13.95
N VAL A 105 5.52 4.29 14.45
CA VAL A 105 5.68 5.52 13.65
C VAL A 105 7.10 5.64 13.06
N ALA A 106 8.11 5.11 13.74
CA ALA A 106 9.49 5.14 13.27
C ALA A 106 9.69 4.41 11.94
N PHE A 107 8.97 3.30 11.73
CA PHE A 107 8.98 2.58 10.45
C PHE A 107 8.46 3.45 9.30
N PHE A 108 7.34 4.14 9.52
CA PHE A 108 6.73 5.01 8.51
C PHE A 108 7.55 6.28 8.24
N GLY A 109 8.31 6.77 9.24
CA GLY A 109 9.25 7.87 9.06
C GLY A 109 10.43 7.52 8.15
N SER A 110 10.83 6.24 8.09
CA SER A 110 11.94 5.73 7.26
C SER A 110 11.50 5.13 5.93
N THR A 111 10.22 4.84 5.75
CA THR A 111 9.68 4.12 4.58
C THR A 111 8.67 4.98 3.84
N ARG A 112 8.86 5.17 2.53
CA ARG A 112 7.94 5.97 1.72
C ARG A 112 6.60 5.27 1.56
N THR A 113 5.49 5.99 1.78
CA THR A 113 4.12 5.47 1.62
C THR A 113 3.86 4.89 0.23
N GLY A 114 4.39 5.54 -0.82
CA GLY A 114 4.24 5.04 -2.20
C GLY A 114 4.89 3.67 -2.43
N ASP A 115 6.00 3.37 -1.74
CA ASP A 115 6.65 2.05 -1.80
C ASP A 115 5.77 0.98 -1.11
N LEU A 116 5.17 1.31 0.04
CA LEU A 116 4.22 0.43 0.73
C LEU A 116 2.97 0.14 -0.12
N MET A 117 2.44 1.18 -0.78
CA MET A 117 1.30 1.04 -1.70
C MET A 117 1.65 0.16 -2.90
N SER A 118 2.84 0.35 -3.50
CA SER A 118 3.32 -0.51 -4.59
C SER A 118 3.46 -1.97 -4.14
N ARG A 119 3.91 -2.22 -2.91
CA ARG A 119 4.01 -3.59 -2.35
C ARG A 119 2.64 -4.20 -2.11
N ALA A 120 1.68 -3.42 -1.57
CA ALA A 120 0.31 -3.88 -1.34
C ALA A 120 -0.46 -4.19 -2.63
N THR A 121 -0.07 -3.61 -3.78
CA THR A 121 -0.74 -3.77 -5.08
C THR A 121 0.07 -4.61 -6.05
N ASN A 122 1.21 -4.11 -6.51
CA ASN A 122 2.00 -4.74 -7.57
C ASN A 122 2.71 -6.01 -7.11
N ASP A 123 3.29 -6.02 -5.90
CA ASP A 123 3.98 -7.20 -5.39
C ASP A 123 3.01 -8.32 -5.03
N THR A 124 1.87 -8.00 -4.41
CA THR A 124 0.83 -9.01 -4.15
C THR A 124 0.26 -9.59 -5.44
N LEU A 125 0.10 -8.77 -6.50
CA LEU A 125 -0.29 -9.23 -7.84
C LEU A 125 0.75 -10.18 -8.43
N ALA A 126 2.05 -9.86 -8.33
CA ALA A 126 3.11 -10.73 -8.85
C ALA A 126 3.16 -12.07 -8.11
N VAL A 127 2.96 -12.08 -6.80
CA VAL A 127 2.86 -13.31 -5.98
C VAL A 127 1.63 -14.12 -6.40
N ARG A 128 0.48 -13.49 -6.62
CA ARG A 128 -0.72 -14.17 -7.16
C ARG A 128 -0.45 -14.84 -8.49
N MET A 129 0.24 -14.13 -9.41
CA MET A 129 0.60 -14.70 -10.73
C MET A 129 1.50 -15.92 -10.60
N ALA A 130 2.38 -15.94 -9.60
CA ALA A 130 3.23 -17.10 -9.30
C ALA A 130 2.44 -18.25 -8.66
N ALA A 131 1.51 -17.95 -7.73
CA ALA A 131 0.75 -18.94 -6.97
C ALA A 131 -0.33 -19.67 -7.79
N GLY A 132 -0.92 -19.02 -8.78
CA GLY A 132 -2.00 -19.57 -9.62
C GLY A 132 -1.58 -19.76 -11.07
N PRO A 133 -1.56 -18.71 -11.89
CA PRO A 133 -1.26 -18.81 -13.32
C PRO A 133 0.06 -19.53 -13.62
N ALA A 134 1.17 -19.23 -12.93
CA ALA A 134 2.45 -19.87 -13.19
C ALA A 134 2.41 -21.38 -12.91
N VAL A 135 1.81 -21.80 -11.79
CA VAL A 135 1.60 -23.21 -11.44
C VAL A 135 0.71 -23.89 -12.48
N MET A 136 -0.43 -23.26 -12.84
CA MET A 136 -1.35 -23.77 -13.86
C MET A 136 -0.65 -23.99 -15.19
N TYR A 137 0.09 -22.99 -15.70
CA TYR A 137 0.79 -23.11 -16.97
C TYR A 137 1.97 -24.07 -16.89
N ALA A 138 2.73 -24.10 -15.78
CA ALA A 138 3.82 -25.05 -15.60
C ALA A 138 3.33 -26.51 -15.71
N VAL A 139 2.26 -26.83 -14.97
CA VAL A 139 1.70 -28.19 -14.99
C VAL A 139 1.07 -28.50 -16.35
N ASN A 140 0.28 -27.56 -16.92
CA ASN A 140 -0.34 -27.76 -18.23
C ASN A 140 0.68 -27.99 -19.35
N THR A 141 1.76 -27.18 -19.40
CA THR A 141 2.80 -27.35 -20.42
C THR A 141 3.59 -28.64 -20.24
N THR A 142 3.89 -29.00 -18.98
CA THR A 142 4.60 -30.25 -18.68
C THR A 142 3.77 -31.49 -19.07
N VAL A 143 2.49 -31.49 -18.70
CA VAL A 143 1.57 -32.60 -19.01
C VAL A 143 1.35 -32.70 -20.54
N SER A 144 1.06 -31.56 -21.19
CA SER A 144 0.89 -31.53 -22.66
C SER A 144 2.14 -32.02 -23.40
N PHE A 145 3.32 -31.55 -22.98
CA PHE A 145 4.59 -31.97 -23.55
C PHE A 145 4.83 -33.47 -23.37
N ALA A 146 4.67 -33.97 -22.13
CA ALA A 146 4.92 -35.38 -21.81
C ALA A 146 3.99 -36.31 -22.59
N PHE A 147 2.70 -36.02 -22.65
CA PHE A 147 1.73 -36.86 -23.37
C PHE A 147 1.94 -36.81 -24.90
N SER A 148 2.14 -35.59 -25.47
CA SER A 148 2.40 -35.45 -26.91
C SER A 148 3.67 -36.19 -27.29
N LEU A 149 4.75 -36.02 -26.53
CA LEU A 149 6.02 -36.71 -26.79
C LEU A 149 5.87 -38.22 -26.68
N ALA A 150 5.19 -38.73 -25.67
CA ALA A 150 4.96 -40.18 -25.50
C ALA A 150 4.21 -40.78 -26.68
N LEU A 151 3.16 -40.12 -27.18
CA LEU A 151 2.41 -40.57 -28.35
C LEU A 151 3.20 -40.48 -29.65
N MET A 152 4.01 -39.43 -29.84
CA MET A 152 4.91 -39.33 -30.99
C MET A 152 5.94 -40.46 -31.00
N VAL A 153 6.56 -40.77 -29.85
CA VAL A 153 7.50 -41.90 -29.70
C VAL A 153 6.80 -43.24 -29.94
N TRP A 154 5.55 -43.38 -29.50
CA TRP A 154 4.74 -44.58 -29.73
C TRP A 154 4.43 -44.80 -31.22
N ILE A 155 4.15 -43.71 -32.00
CA ILE A 155 3.91 -43.77 -33.43
C ILE A 155 5.21 -44.16 -34.18
N SER A 156 6.29 -43.40 -33.99
CA SER A 156 7.59 -43.69 -34.59
C SER A 156 8.74 -43.02 -33.83
N PRO A 157 9.56 -43.78 -33.09
CA PRO A 157 10.72 -43.21 -32.38
C PRO A 157 11.72 -42.49 -33.28
N ARG A 158 11.95 -43.04 -34.50
CA ARG A 158 12.89 -42.47 -35.47
C ARG A 158 12.38 -41.15 -36.03
N LEU A 159 11.10 -41.08 -36.40
CA LEU A 159 10.46 -39.84 -36.88
C LEU A 159 10.48 -38.77 -35.80
N THR A 160 10.18 -39.14 -34.54
CA THR A 160 10.21 -38.24 -33.37
C THR A 160 11.61 -37.65 -33.17
N ALA A 161 12.65 -38.49 -33.19
CA ALA A 161 14.03 -38.04 -33.03
C ALA A 161 14.45 -36.99 -34.07
N VAL A 162 14.10 -37.25 -35.35
CA VAL A 162 14.45 -36.33 -36.46
C VAL A 162 13.63 -35.06 -36.44
N ALA A 163 12.31 -35.14 -36.16
CA ALA A 163 11.42 -33.99 -36.13
C ALA A 163 11.68 -33.06 -34.90
N LEU A 164 12.24 -33.60 -33.82
CA LEU A 164 12.57 -32.79 -32.63
C LEU A 164 13.87 -31.98 -32.78
N VAL A 165 14.74 -32.27 -33.74
CA VAL A 165 16.02 -31.55 -33.92
C VAL A 165 15.82 -30.02 -33.96
N PRO A 166 14.95 -29.45 -34.81
CA PRO A 166 14.70 -28.02 -34.81
C PRO A 166 14.04 -27.52 -33.50
N MET A 167 13.21 -28.36 -32.87
CA MET A 167 12.49 -28.01 -31.65
C MET A 167 13.39 -27.89 -30.42
N VAL A 168 14.47 -28.66 -30.32
CA VAL A 168 15.47 -28.57 -29.25
C VAL A 168 16.22 -27.24 -29.29
N ILE A 169 16.36 -26.62 -30.46
CA ILE A 169 17.01 -25.32 -30.65
C ILE A 169 16.08 -24.16 -30.21
N LEU A 170 14.78 -24.39 -30.21
CA LEU A 170 13.77 -23.36 -29.93
C LEU A 170 13.87 -22.74 -28.52
N PRO A 171 13.97 -23.50 -27.40
CA PRO A 171 14.10 -22.91 -26.07
C PRO A 171 15.33 -22.01 -25.86
N PRO A 172 16.56 -22.38 -26.28
CA PRO A 172 17.72 -21.48 -26.24
C PRO A 172 17.51 -20.18 -27.01
N ILE A 173 16.88 -20.23 -28.19
CA ILE A 173 16.56 -19.04 -28.97
C ILE A 173 15.53 -18.16 -28.24
N VAL A 174 14.44 -18.75 -27.72
CA VAL A 174 13.42 -18.02 -26.94
C VAL A 174 14.05 -17.34 -25.74
N LEU A 175 14.91 -18.02 -25.00
CA LEU A 175 15.61 -17.45 -23.85
C LEU A 175 16.61 -16.35 -24.26
N GLY A 176 17.31 -16.52 -25.36
CA GLY A 176 18.25 -15.53 -25.90
C GLY A 176 17.54 -14.25 -26.34
N PHE A 177 16.52 -14.37 -27.19
CA PHE A 177 15.70 -13.23 -27.61
C PHE A 177 14.95 -12.59 -26.42
N GLY A 178 14.47 -13.41 -25.49
CA GLY A 178 13.84 -12.91 -24.27
C GLY A 178 14.73 -11.97 -23.46
N ARG A 179 16.03 -12.28 -23.34
CA ARG A 179 17.03 -11.40 -22.69
C ARG A 179 17.24 -10.11 -23.47
N ILE A 180 17.41 -10.21 -24.81
CA ILE A 180 17.61 -9.03 -25.67
C ILE A 180 16.39 -8.10 -25.59
N ILE A 181 15.19 -8.66 -25.73
CA ILE A 181 13.93 -7.91 -25.65
C ILE A 181 13.78 -7.25 -24.27
N HIS A 182 14.11 -7.97 -23.19
CA HIS A 182 14.04 -7.45 -21.83
C HIS A 182 15.02 -6.29 -21.63
N GLN A 183 16.27 -6.42 -22.07
CA GLN A 183 17.27 -5.35 -21.98
C GLN A 183 16.83 -4.11 -22.77
N LYS A 184 16.32 -4.29 -24.01
CA LYS A 184 15.80 -3.16 -24.79
C LYS A 184 14.58 -2.51 -24.14
N PHE A 185 13.74 -3.29 -23.50
CA PHE A 185 12.60 -2.77 -22.75
C PHE A 185 13.03 -1.97 -21.51
N GLU A 186 14.08 -2.40 -20.79
CA GLU A 186 14.66 -1.64 -19.68
C GLU A 186 15.23 -0.30 -20.16
N GLU A 187 15.98 -0.28 -21.28
CA GLU A 187 16.49 0.95 -21.89
C GLU A 187 15.35 1.94 -22.25
N ILE A 188 14.21 1.43 -22.73
CA ILE A 188 13.01 2.23 -23.03
C ILE A 188 12.37 2.76 -21.76
N GLN A 189 12.27 1.95 -20.71
CA GLN A 189 11.68 2.37 -19.44
C GLN A 189 12.51 3.45 -18.74
N GLU A 190 13.84 3.34 -18.80
CA GLU A 190 14.75 4.36 -18.29
C GLU A 190 14.53 5.71 -19.01
N GLN A 191 14.50 5.66 -20.35
CA GLN A 191 14.26 6.86 -21.15
C GLN A 191 12.87 7.45 -20.93
N PHE A 192 11.85 6.61 -20.81
CA PHE A 192 10.49 7.03 -20.48
C PHE A 192 10.40 7.70 -19.10
N SER A 193 11.16 7.19 -18.13
CA SER A 193 11.27 7.82 -16.81
C SER A 193 11.88 9.22 -16.89
N THR A 194 12.96 9.39 -17.67
CA THR A 194 13.61 10.70 -17.89
C THR A 194 12.63 11.69 -18.55
N LEU A 195 11.93 11.25 -19.58
CA LEU A 195 10.93 12.05 -20.28
C LEU A 195 9.76 12.44 -19.37
N SER A 196 9.26 11.49 -18.57
CA SER A 196 8.19 11.73 -17.61
C SER A 196 8.60 12.71 -16.51
N THR A 197 9.84 12.61 -16.01
CA THR A 197 10.40 13.55 -15.02
C THR A 197 10.46 14.94 -15.59
N MET A 198 10.97 15.11 -16.81
CA MET A 198 11.02 16.42 -17.49
C MET A 198 9.64 17.04 -17.65
N VAL A 199 8.63 16.25 -18.08
CA VAL A 199 7.24 16.73 -18.19
C VAL A 199 6.71 17.16 -16.83
N GLN A 200 6.92 16.34 -15.78
CA GLN A 200 6.46 16.66 -14.42
C GLN A 200 7.12 17.95 -13.89
N GLU A 201 8.43 18.13 -14.10
CA GLU A 201 9.15 19.33 -13.69
C GLU A 201 8.63 20.56 -14.42
N ASN A 202 8.43 20.48 -15.74
CA ASN A 202 7.90 21.59 -16.55
C ASN A 202 6.48 21.97 -16.15
N LEU A 203 5.59 20.99 -15.90
CA LEU A 203 4.22 21.26 -15.47
C LEU A 203 4.18 21.86 -14.06
N THR A 204 5.03 21.38 -13.16
CA THR A 204 5.14 21.91 -11.80
C THR A 204 5.75 23.31 -11.81
N GLY A 205 6.78 23.52 -12.64
CA GLY A 205 7.50 24.78 -12.81
C GLY A 205 6.93 25.70 -13.87
N LEU A 206 5.71 25.47 -14.41
CA LEU A 206 5.17 26.17 -15.57
C LEU A 206 5.19 27.71 -15.41
N ARG A 207 4.94 28.19 -14.19
CA ARG A 207 5.03 29.65 -13.91
C ARG A 207 6.43 30.21 -14.11
N ILE A 208 7.46 29.42 -13.78
CA ILE A 208 8.86 29.79 -13.93
C ILE A 208 9.23 29.76 -15.42
N VAL A 209 8.90 28.69 -16.13
CA VAL A 209 9.15 28.53 -17.57
C VAL A 209 8.57 29.73 -18.33
N ARG A 210 7.31 30.12 -18.05
CA ARG A 210 6.67 31.29 -18.67
C ARG A 210 7.27 32.62 -18.24
N ALA A 211 7.60 32.78 -16.95
CA ALA A 211 8.17 34.01 -16.45
C ALA A 211 9.55 34.34 -17.07
N TYR A 212 10.30 33.30 -17.46
CA TYR A 212 11.62 33.43 -18.07
C TYR A 212 11.62 33.17 -19.58
N VAL A 213 10.44 32.98 -20.22
CA VAL A 213 10.28 32.79 -21.67
C VAL A 213 11.16 31.63 -22.17
N GLN A 214 11.10 30.49 -21.49
CA GLN A 214 11.93 29.30 -21.80
C GLN A 214 11.16 28.19 -22.53
N GLU A 215 9.98 28.47 -23.07
CA GLU A 215 9.12 27.48 -23.72
C GLU A 215 9.83 26.79 -24.89
N GLU A 216 10.47 27.54 -25.79
CA GLU A 216 11.16 26.98 -26.94
C GLU A 216 12.37 26.11 -26.56
N ASP A 217 13.06 26.46 -25.47
CA ASP A 217 14.20 25.66 -25.01
C ASP A 217 13.72 24.34 -24.39
N GLN A 218 12.65 24.39 -23.60
CA GLN A 218 12.03 23.19 -23.01
C GLN A 218 11.44 22.27 -24.11
N GLU A 219 10.84 22.83 -25.16
CA GLU A 219 10.35 22.09 -26.32
C GLU A 219 11.49 21.38 -27.06
N ARG A 220 12.60 22.07 -27.33
CA ARG A 220 13.78 21.46 -27.97
C ARG A 220 14.39 20.33 -27.13
N GLN A 221 14.45 20.48 -25.81
CA GLN A 221 14.94 19.43 -24.91
C GLN A 221 14.00 18.23 -24.92
N PHE A 222 12.68 18.46 -24.89
CA PHE A 222 11.68 17.40 -24.98
C PHE A 222 11.77 16.64 -26.30
N ASP A 223 11.91 17.36 -27.42
CA ASP A 223 12.05 16.74 -28.76
C ASP A 223 13.28 15.86 -28.85
N ALA A 224 14.41 16.28 -28.28
CA ALA A 224 15.62 15.47 -28.24
C ALA A 224 15.43 14.18 -27.43
N LEU A 225 14.82 14.24 -26.26
CA LEU A 225 14.52 13.08 -25.42
C LEU A 225 13.49 12.14 -26.08
N ASN A 226 12.49 12.72 -26.75
CA ASN A 226 11.45 11.96 -27.45
C ASN A 226 12.00 11.27 -28.69
N ALA A 227 12.94 11.90 -29.41
CA ALA A 227 13.64 11.28 -30.55
C ALA A 227 14.46 10.06 -30.09
N ASP A 228 15.17 10.17 -28.96
CA ASP A 228 15.91 9.03 -28.39
C ASP A 228 14.96 7.90 -27.93
N TYR A 229 13.85 8.26 -27.26
CA TYR A 229 12.80 7.30 -26.90
C TYR A 229 12.25 6.55 -28.13
N MET A 230 11.98 7.27 -29.22
CA MET A 230 11.53 6.68 -30.49
C MET A 230 12.58 5.72 -31.06
N GLN A 231 13.88 6.10 -31.06
CA GLN A 231 14.95 5.24 -31.58
C GLN A 231 15.09 3.95 -30.77
N ARG A 232 15.01 4.02 -29.42
CA ARG A 232 15.04 2.84 -28.55
C ARG A 232 13.83 1.92 -28.80
N ASN A 233 12.63 2.50 -29.01
CA ASN A 233 11.45 1.73 -29.40
C ASN A 233 11.61 1.03 -30.74
N LEU A 234 12.16 1.72 -31.75
CA LEU A 234 12.45 1.11 -33.06
C LEU A 234 13.45 -0.04 -32.95
N ALA A 235 14.46 0.07 -32.07
CA ALA A 235 15.40 -1.02 -31.79
C ALA A 235 14.70 -2.25 -31.17
N LEU A 236 13.75 -2.03 -30.24
CA LEU A 236 12.92 -3.11 -29.68
C LEU A 236 12.03 -3.74 -30.76
N VAL A 237 11.38 -2.92 -31.61
CA VAL A 237 10.52 -3.40 -32.71
C VAL A 237 11.31 -4.26 -33.68
N LYS A 238 12.54 -3.88 -34.05
CA LYS A 238 13.41 -4.69 -34.90
C LYS A 238 13.76 -6.04 -34.27
N ALA A 239 14.12 -6.04 -32.97
CA ALA A 239 14.43 -7.27 -32.24
C ALA A 239 13.21 -8.20 -32.13
N SER A 240 12.05 -7.68 -31.71
CA SER A 240 10.82 -8.45 -31.59
C SER A 240 10.23 -8.84 -32.93
N GLY A 241 10.40 -8.00 -33.97
CA GLY A 241 9.99 -8.28 -35.34
C GLY A 241 10.71 -9.46 -35.98
N LEU A 242 11.99 -9.69 -35.63
CA LEU A 242 12.76 -10.87 -36.09
C LEU A 242 12.39 -12.14 -35.31
N PHE A 243 11.94 -12.01 -34.08
CA PHE A 243 11.67 -13.14 -33.19
C PHE A 243 10.55 -14.05 -33.72
N HIS A 244 9.40 -13.48 -34.12
CA HIS A 244 8.26 -14.27 -34.63
C HIS A 244 8.53 -15.02 -35.92
N PRO A 245 9.12 -14.42 -36.96
CA PRO A 245 9.52 -15.18 -38.18
C PRO A 245 10.50 -16.31 -37.88
N LEU A 246 11.44 -16.10 -36.94
CA LEU A 246 12.40 -17.13 -36.55
C LEU A 246 11.71 -18.33 -35.87
N LEU A 247 10.74 -18.06 -34.99
CA LEU A 247 9.93 -19.12 -34.39
C LEU A 247 9.13 -19.91 -35.44
N MET A 248 8.53 -19.19 -36.41
CA MET A 248 7.80 -19.82 -37.52
C MET A 248 8.71 -20.64 -38.40
N LEU A 249 9.93 -20.17 -38.69
CA LEU A 249 10.92 -20.91 -39.48
C LEU A 249 11.30 -22.22 -38.78
N LEU A 250 11.58 -22.21 -37.50
CA LEU A 250 11.96 -23.39 -36.72
C LEU A 250 10.81 -24.40 -36.61
N SER A 251 9.60 -23.91 -36.27
CA SER A 251 8.41 -24.76 -36.19
C SER A 251 8.05 -25.33 -37.58
N GLY A 252 8.12 -24.48 -38.62
CA GLY A 252 7.88 -24.90 -40.00
C GLY A 252 8.93 -25.90 -40.52
N SER A 253 10.20 -25.72 -40.18
CA SER A 253 11.24 -26.69 -40.57
C SER A 253 11.03 -28.06 -39.93
N ALA A 254 10.57 -28.11 -38.66
CA ALA A 254 10.17 -29.36 -37.99
C ALA A 254 9.02 -30.05 -38.74
N MET A 255 8.04 -29.26 -39.21
CA MET A 255 6.91 -29.78 -39.99
C MET A 255 7.35 -30.27 -41.39
N VAL A 256 8.27 -29.56 -42.09
CA VAL A 256 8.83 -29.98 -43.37
C VAL A 256 9.64 -31.27 -43.21
N ILE A 257 10.45 -31.36 -42.16
CA ILE A 257 11.22 -32.61 -41.86
C ILE A 257 10.26 -33.77 -41.57
N ALA A 258 9.19 -33.51 -40.77
CA ALA A 258 8.17 -34.52 -40.50
C ALA A 258 7.44 -34.95 -41.79
N LEU A 259 7.15 -34.02 -42.72
CA LEU A 259 6.54 -34.32 -44.00
C LEU A 259 7.45 -35.19 -44.87
N TRP A 260 8.73 -34.81 -45.01
CA TRP A 260 9.67 -35.51 -45.84
C TRP A 260 9.99 -36.92 -45.32
N TYR A 261 10.42 -37.03 -44.07
CA TYR A 261 10.81 -38.30 -43.48
C TYR A 261 9.61 -39.18 -43.11
N GLY A 262 8.53 -38.57 -42.56
CA GLY A 262 7.26 -39.25 -42.25
C GLY A 262 6.55 -39.72 -43.50
N GLY A 263 6.51 -38.91 -44.59
CA GLY A 263 6.00 -39.31 -45.89
C GLY A 263 6.74 -40.52 -46.49
N HIS A 264 8.07 -40.55 -46.35
CA HIS A 264 8.85 -41.73 -46.75
C HIS A 264 8.48 -42.99 -45.91
N GLN A 265 8.21 -42.84 -44.60
CA GLN A 265 7.75 -43.96 -43.77
C GLN A 265 6.35 -44.44 -44.17
N VAL A 266 5.44 -43.54 -44.56
CA VAL A 266 4.11 -43.90 -45.10
C VAL A 266 4.24 -44.68 -46.40
N ILE A 267 5.02 -44.18 -47.36
CA ILE A 267 5.24 -44.86 -48.65
C ILE A 267 5.88 -46.26 -48.46
N SER A 268 6.77 -46.39 -47.46
CA SER A 268 7.38 -47.69 -47.11
C SER A 268 6.49 -48.61 -46.24
N GLY A 269 5.24 -48.21 -45.94
CA GLY A 269 4.29 -49.00 -45.16
C GLY A 269 4.63 -49.14 -43.68
N ARG A 270 5.54 -48.32 -43.11
CA ARG A 270 5.99 -48.40 -41.72
C ARG A 270 5.04 -47.70 -40.76
N ILE A 271 4.34 -46.67 -41.21
CA ILE A 271 3.29 -45.95 -40.49
C ILE A 271 2.08 -45.75 -41.41
N THR A 272 0.89 -45.58 -40.83
CA THR A 272 -0.31 -45.31 -41.60
C THR A 272 -0.39 -43.81 -41.98
N ILE A 273 -1.32 -43.44 -42.87
CA ILE A 273 -1.64 -42.03 -43.18
C ILE A 273 -2.21 -41.35 -41.92
N GLY A 274 -3.06 -42.06 -41.15
CA GLY A 274 -3.61 -41.57 -39.90
C GLY A 274 -2.52 -41.31 -38.87
N ASP A 275 -1.53 -42.21 -38.74
CA ASP A 275 -0.35 -41.99 -37.88
C ASP A 275 0.41 -40.71 -38.24
N PHE A 276 0.65 -40.51 -39.52
CA PHE A 276 1.35 -39.33 -40.01
C PHE A 276 0.61 -38.04 -39.70
N ILE A 277 -0.71 -38.00 -39.89
CA ILE A 277 -1.54 -36.83 -39.59
C ILE A 277 -1.59 -36.56 -38.08
N ALA A 278 -1.81 -37.59 -37.25
CA ALA A 278 -1.80 -37.46 -35.80
C ALA A 278 -0.43 -36.96 -35.27
N PHE A 279 0.67 -37.48 -35.86
CA PHE A 279 2.01 -37.02 -35.52
C PHE A 279 2.21 -35.52 -35.75
N ASN A 280 1.75 -35.00 -36.88
CA ASN A 280 1.83 -33.56 -37.18
C ASN A 280 1.01 -32.72 -36.21
N PHE A 281 -0.17 -33.19 -35.79
CA PHE A 281 -0.94 -32.51 -34.75
C PHE A 281 -0.22 -32.50 -33.40
N TYR A 282 0.40 -33.64 -32.98
CA TYR A 282 1.18 -33.69 -31.73
C TYR A 282 2.43 -32.81 -31.83
N LEU A 283 3.09 -32.74 -32.95
CA LEU A 283 4.23 -31.86 -33.20
C LEU A 283 3.82 -30.39 -33.07
N ALA A 284 2.65 -30.00 -33.60
CA ALA A 284 2.11 -28.65 -33.45
C ALA A 284 1.76 -28.33 -31.97
N LEU A 285 1.22 -29.30 -31.21
CA LEU A 285 0.93 -29.15 -29.78
C LEU A 285 2.20 -28.95 -28.95
N LEU A 286 3.37 -29.41 -29.37
CA LEU A 286 4.66 -29.21 -28.67
C LEU A 286 5.19 -27.78 -28.79
N THR A 287 4.80 -27.03 -29.81
CA THR A 287 5.33 -25.66 -30.05
C THR A 287 5.04 -24.71 -28.87
N TRP A 288 3.80 -24.69 -28.38
CA TRP A 288 3.41 -23.81 -27.29
C TRP A 288 4.14 -24.09 -25.97
N PRO A 289 4.25 -25.34 -25.46
CA PRO A 289 5.05 -25.66 -24.29
C PRO A 289 6.49 -25.16 -24.34
N MET A 290 7.14 -25.29 -25.51
CA MET A 290 8.52 -24.83 -25.69
C MET A 290 8.66 -23.30 -25.55
N ILE A 291 7.70 -22.55 -26.07
CA ILE A 291 7.68 -21.09 -25.97
C ILE A 291 7.31 -20.65 -24.55
N ALA A 292 6.33 -21.31 -23.92
CA ALA A 292 5.79 -20.94 -22.63
C ALA A 292 6.80 -21.14 -21.47
N LEU A 293 7.79 -22.02 -21.64
CA LEU A 293 8.76 -22.34 -20.58
C LEU A 293 9.47 -21.09 -20.05
N GLY A 294 9.96 -20.23 -20.94
CA GLY A 294 10.65 -18.98 -20.55
C GLY A 294 9.73 -18.02 -19.79
N TRP A 295 8.49 -17.90 -20.25
CA TRP A 295 7.49 -17.05 -19.58
C TRP A 295 7.08 -17.58 -18.20
N VAL A 296 6.89 -18.88 -18.05
CA VAL A 296 6.58 -19.52 -16.75
C VAL A 296 7.72 -19.29 -15.75
N VAL A 297 8.98 -19.49 -16.18
CA VAL A 297 10.15 -19.20 -15.33
C VAL A 297 10.16 -17.74 -14.89
N SER A 298 9.90 -16.81 -15.81
CA SER A 298 9.82 -15.37 -15.49
C SER A 298 8.71 -15.04 -14.46
N LEU A 299 7.54 -15.70 -14.55
CA LEU A 299 6.48 -15.54 -13.56
C LEU A 299 6.92 -15.97 -12.16
N PHE A 300 7.59 -17.11 -12.04
CA PHE A 300 8.11 -17.58 -10.75
C PHE A 300 9.23 -16.69 -10.22
N GLN A 301 10.13 -16.20 -11.07
CA GLN A 301 11.21 -15.30 -10.66
C GLN A 301 10.64 -13.97 -10.11
N ARG A 302 9.72 -13.34 -10.84
CA ARG A 302 9.05 -12.10 -10.39
C ARG A 302 8.27 -12.32 -9.10
N GLY A 303 7.49 -13.40 -9.02
CA GLY A 303 6.76 -13.73 -7.80
C GLY A 303 7.68 -13.97 -6.60
N SER A 304 8.82 -14.63 -6.81
CA SER A 304 9.83 -14.86 -5.76
C SER A 304 10.48 -13.56 -5.28
N ALA A 305 10.85 -12.67 -6.21
CA ALA A 305 11.41 -11.37 -5.86
C ALA A 305 10.42 -10.50 -5.10
N SER A 306 9.15 -10.46 -5.55
CA SER A 306 8.07 -9.73 -4.90
C SER A 306 7.74 -10.28 -3.52
N MET A 307 7.71 -11.60 -3.35
CA MET A 307 7.50 -12.22 -2.03
C MET A 307 8.63 -11.87 -1.06
N GLY A 308 9.89 -11.84 -1.52
CA GLY A 308 11.02 -11.42 -0.70
C GLY A 308 10.93 -9.95 -0.22
N ARG A 309 10.34 -9.06 -1.04
CA ARG A 309 10.07 -7.68 -0.61
C ARG A 309 8.95 -7.60 0.43
N LEU A 310 7.89 -8.40 0.26
CA LEU A 310 6.79 -8.49 1.23
C LEU A 310 7.27 -9.11 2.55
N ASN A 311 8.06 -10.19 2.49
CA ASN A 311 8.60 -10.85 3.68
C ASN A 311 9.42 -9.89 4.55
N ARG A 312 10.26 -9.05 3.94
CA ARG A 312 11.03 -8.04 4.69
C ARG A 312 10.17 -7.12 5.54
N ILE A 313 8.95 -6.80 5.09
CA ILE A 313 8.01 -6.01 5.90
C ILE A 313 7.31 -6.90 6.91
N LEU A 314 6.80 -8.06 6.50
CA LEU A 314 6.07 -8.98 7.38
C LEU A 314 6.93 -9.53 8.53
N GLU A 315 8.24 -9.59 8.34
CA GLU A 315 9.23 -10.01 9.35
C GLU A 315 9.73 -8.84 10.21
N THR A 316 9.39 -7.58 9.85
CA THR A 316 9.75 -6.41 10.66
C THR A 316 8.94 -6.42 11.95
N GLU A 317 9.61 -6.54 13.06
CA GLU A 317 8.96 -6.52 14.37
C GLU A 317 8.74 -5.09 14.86
N PRO A 318 7.53 -4.75 15.40
CA PRO A 318 7.30 -3.47 16.04
C PRO A 318 8.28 -3.27 17.20
N ARG A 319 8.85 -2.08 17.33
CA ARG A 319 9.72 -1.73 18.47
C ARG A 319 8.91 -1.54 19.73
N ILE A 320 7.74 -0.90 19.59
CA ILE A 320 6.82 -0.67 20.71
C ILE A 320 5.86 -1.83 20.79
N ARG A 321 5.99 -2.63 21.85
CA ARG A 321 5.15 -3.80 22.10
C ARG A 321 4.45 -3.67 23.44
N PRO A 322 3.23 -4.21 23.56
CA PRO A 322 2.64 -4.37 24.88
C PRO A 322 3.55 -5.26 25.73
N PRO A 323 3.73 -4.97 27.02
CA PRO A 323 4.46 -5.85 27.94
C PRO A 323 3.72 -7.18 28.09
N THR A 324 4.43 -8.22 28.51
CA THR A 324 3.87 -9.59 28.69
C THR A 324 2.79 -9.58 29.78
N ASP A 325 2.98 -8.77 30.83
CA ASP A 325 2.04 -8.58 31.95
C ASP A 325 1.82 -7.08 32.15
N PRO A 326 0.90 -6.46 31.41
CA PRO A 326 0.66 -5.03 31.51
C PRO A 326 0.01 -4.65 32.83
N THR A 327 0.52 -3.61 33.47
CA THR A 327 -0.13 -3.01 34.63
C THR A 327 -1.44 -2.34 34.21
N PRO A 328 -2.61 -2.74 34.77
CA PRO A 328 -3.89 -2.18 34.35
C PRO A 328 -4.07 -0.74 34.82
N LEU A 329 -4.62 0.12 33.96
CA LEU A 329 -5.01 1.48 34.29
C LEU A 329 -6.45 1.51 34.85
N HIS A 330 -6.62 1.71 36.15
CA HIS A 330 -7.98 1.72 36.76
C HIS A 330 -8.58 3.13 36.90
N HIS A 331 -7.85 4.07 37.49
CA HIS A 331 -8.25 5.46 37.65
C HIS A 331 -7.07 6.36 37.33
N VAL A 332 -7.12 6.99 36.17
CA VAL A 332 -6.04 7.87 35.72
C VAL A 332 -6.26 9.27 36.31
N ARG A 333 -5.37 9.67 37.22
CA ARG A 333 -5.31 11.05 37.76
C ARG A 333 -4.61 11.97 36.75
N GLY A 334 -3.69 11.41 35.96
CA GLY A 334 -2.96 12.11 34.91
C GLY A 334 -1.70 12.82 35.41
N GLU A 335 -1.09 12.40 36.52
CA GLU A 335 0.22 12.88 36.91
C GLU A 335 1.28 12.30 35.96
N ILE A 336 2.07 13.17 35.33
CA ILE A 336 3.15 12.78 34.40
C ILE A 336 4.49 13.20 34.98
N GLU A 337 5.41 12.24 35.07
CA GLU A 337 6.78 12.48 35.53
C GLU A 337 7.80 12.08 34.48
N PHE A 338 8.70 12.99 34.12
CA PHE A 338 9.88 12.72 33.29
C PHE A 338 11.10 12.61 34.20
N GLN A 339 11.82 11.49 34.12
CA GLN A 339 13.02 11.21 34.91
C GLN A 339 14.21 11.03 33.98
N GLU A 340 15.06 12.04 33.86
CA GLU A 340 16.30 12.09 33.05
C GLU A 340 16.11 11.59 31.61
N VAL A 341 15.00 12.00 30.99
CA VAL A 341 14.59 11.52 29.66
C VAL A 341 15.50 12.10 28.59
N SER A 342 16.14 11.20 27.83
CA SER A 342 16.84 11.53 26.58
C SER A 342 16.24 10.75 25.43
N PHE A 343 16.20 11.37 24.26
CA PHE A 343 15.65 10.73 23.06
C PHE A 343 16.42 11.08 21.81
N ARG A 344 16.60 10.08 20.95
CA ARG A 344 17.20 10.14 19.63
C ARG A 344 16.34 9.39 18.64
N TYR A 345 16.06 10.01 17.49
CA TYR A 345 15.33 9.32 16.42
C TYR A 345 16.12 8.13 15.87
N PRO A 346 15.45 7.03 15.53
CA PRO A 346 16.11 5.87 14.92
C PRO A 346 16.86 6.25 13.64
N GLY A 347 18.12 5.79 13.54
CA GLY A 347 18.98 6.07 12.38
C GLY A 347 19.70 7.42 12.42
N THR A 348 19.56 8.20 13.51
CA THR A 348 20.30 9.45 13.71
C THR A 348 21.27 9.32 14.90
N GLU A 349 22.37 10.07 14.89
CA GLU A 349 23.30 10.13 16.02
C GLU A 349 22.97 11.26 17.00
N ARG A 350 22.22 12.26 16.55
CA ARG A 350 21.91 13.45 17.34
C ARG A 350 20.79 13.18 18.33
N GLU A 351 21.04 13.43 19.61
CA GLU A 351 20.00 13.48 20.64
C GLU A 351 19.17 14.75 20.48
N VAL A 352 17.86 14.57 20.38
CA VAL A 352 16.88 15.66 20.25
C VAL A 352 16.37 16.11 21.62
N ILE A 353 16.24 15.20 22.57
CA ILE A 353 15.90 15.47 23.97
C ILE A 353 17.07 14.96 24.83
N ARG A 354 17.49 15.75 25.84
CA ARG A 354 18.71 15.52 26.61
C ARG A 354 18.47 15.72 28.10
N GLY A 355 18.32 14.62 28.87
CA GLY A 355 18.26 14.61 30.31
C GLY A 355 17.12 15.48 30.89
N VAL A 356 15.96 15.45 30.26
CA VAL A 356 14.78 16.25 30.69
C VAL A 356 14.13 15.60 31.89
N SER A 357 13.97 16.39 32.97
CA SER A 357 13.29 15.99 34.22
C SER A 357 12.32 17.05 34.68
N PHE A 358 11.05 16.69 34.84
CA PHE A 358 10.00 17.53 35.43
C PHE A 358 8.80 16.68 35.85
N VAL A 359 7.91 17.27 36.64
CA VAL A 359 6.63 16.67 37.03
C VAL A 359 5.50 17.60 36.60
N ALA A 360 4.52 17.07 35.90
CA ALA A 360 3.23 17.69 35.64
C ALA A 360 2.21 17.05 36.57
N GLY A 361 1.71 17.81 37.56
CA GLY A 361 0.72 17.29 38.50
C GLY A 361 -0.61 17.01 37.83
N ALA A 362 -1.43 16.17 38.47
CA ALA A 362 -2.77 15.84 37.98
C ALA A 362 -3.61 17.12 37.82
N GLY A 363 -4.23 17.28 36.66
CA GLY A 363 -5.05 18.44 36.33
C GLY A 363 -4.29 19.73 36.01
N GLN A 364 -2.95 19.71 35.95
CA GLN A 364 -2.15 20.88 35.60
C GLN A 364 -2.05 21.10 34.10
N THR A 365 -2.03 22.36 33.69
CA THR A 365 -1.69 22.79 32.35
C THR A 365 -0.19 23.12 32.27
N VAL A 366 0.56 22.35 31.51
CA VAL A 366 1.99 22.55 31.24
C VAL A 366 2.18 23.10 29.84
N ALA A 367 2.75 24.28 29.71
CA ALA A 367 3.14 24.86 28.44
C ALA A 367 4.59 24.54 28.11
N VAL A 368 4.88 24.23 26.84
CA VAL A 368 6.23 24.00 26.34
C VAL A 368 6.54 25.02 25.26
N VAL A 369 7.49 25.90 25.51
CA VAL A 369 7.95 26.97 24.61
C VAL A 369 9.42 26.82 24.26
N GLY A 370 9.87 27.50 23.21
CA GLY A 370 11.27 27.49 22.81
C GLY A 370 11.44 27.67 21.28
N PRO A 371 12.67 27.83 20.80
CA PRO A 371 12.98 28.01 19.39
C PRO A 371 12.50 26.83 18.53
N THR A 372 12.35 27.07 17.23
CA THR A 372 12.08 26.01 16.27
C THR A 372 13.24 24.98 16.29
N GLY A 373 12.91 23.70 16.31
CA GLY A 373 13.92 22.61 16.38
C GLY A 373 14.44 22.31 17.79
N SER A 374 13.94 22.96 18.87
CA SER A 374 14.35 22.67 20.25
C SER A 374 13.87 21.33 20.80
N GLY A 375 12.97 20.62 20.09
CA GLY A 375 12.49 19.28 20.50
C GLY A 375 11.08 19.26 21.12
N LYS A 376 10.31 20.36 21.10
CA LYS A 376 8.97 20.47 21.74
C LYS A 376 8.00 19.36 21.31
N SER A 377 7.75 19.23 20.02
CA SER A 377 6.85 18.19 19.47
C SER A 377 7.38 16.77 19.75
N THR A 378 8.71 16.60 19.76
CA THR A 378 9.34 15.33 20.11
C THR A 378 9.06 14.97 21.57
N LEU A 379 9.17 15.93 22.50
CA LEU A 379 8.92 15.70 23.92
C LEU A 379 7.51 15.16 24.17
N VAL A 380 6.48 15.79 23.58
CA VAL A 380 5.09 15.38 23.78
C VAL A 380 4.71 14.12 23.00
N SER A 381 5.43 13.79 21.93
CA SER A 381 5.21 12.55 21.16
C SER A 381 5.64 11.29 21.93
N LEU A 382 6.46 11.43 22.99
CA LEU A 382 6.82 10.35 23.89
C LEU A 382 5.68 9.95 24.82
N LEU A 383 4.74 10.86 25.13
CA LEU A 383 3.62 10.62 26.06
C LEU A 383 2.63 9.54 25.54
N PRO A 384 2.13 9.60 24.29
CA PRO A 384 1.31 8.52 23.73
C PRO A 384 2.13 7.30 23.33
N ARG A 385 3.39 7.27 23.73
CA ARG A 385 4.32 6.18 23.42
C ARG A 385 4.36 5.91 21.91
N LEU A 386 4.52 6.99 21.10
CA LEU A 386 4.83 6.87 19.66
C LEU A 386 6.29 6.47 19.45
N TYR A 387 7.12 6.81 20.44
CA TYR A 387 8.52 6.42 20.58
C TYR A 387 8.80 6.13 22.06
N ASP A 388 9.71 5.22 22.34
CA ASP A 388 10.27 5.02 23.69
C ASP A 388 11.51 5.91 23.86
N PRO A 389 11.77 6.46 25.06
CA PRO A 389 12.99 7.24 25.33
C PRO A 389 14.24 6.38 25.14
N SER A 390 15.35 7.01 24.71
CA SER A 390 16.65 6.32 24.57
C SER A 390 17.30 6.07 25.95
N HIS A 391 17.08 6.99 26.89
CA HIS A 391 17.50 6.91 28.29
C HIS A 391 16.46 7.57 29.19
N GLY A 392 16.48 7.21 30.47
CA GLY A 392 15.50 7.68 31.44
C GLY A 392 14.15 6.98 31.29
N ARG A 393 13.14 7.49 31.95
CA ARG A 393 11.78 6.94 31.92
C ARG A 393 10.71 8.02 32.09
N ILE A 394 9.52 7.74 31.61
CA ILE A 394 8.32 8.56 31.75
C ILE A 394 7.30 7.73 32.52
N LEU A 395 6.72 8.32 33.55
CA LEU A 395 5.72 7.67 34.38
C LEU A 395 4.38 8.38 34.23
N LEU A 396 3.31 7.59 34.27
CA LEU A 396 1.91 8.04 34.42
C LEU A 396 1.40 7.51 35.75
N ASP A 397 1.01 8.43 36.65
CA ASP A 397 0.56 8.09 38.02
C ASP A 397 1.54 7.15 38.78
N GLY A 398 2.85 7.34 38.56
CA GLY A 398 3.92 6.55 39.15
C GLY A 398 4.24 5.23 38.42
N ILE A 399 3.52 4.87 37.35
CA ILE A 399 3.73 3.65 36.56
C ILE A 399 4.53 4.01 35.30
N PRO A 400 5.67 3.34 35.01
CA PRO A 400 6.41 3.55 33.77
C PRO A 400 5.55 3.28 32.54
N LEU A 401 5.59 4.15 31.53
CA LEU A 401 4.80 3.98 30.29
C LEU A 401 5.11 2.66 29.58
N THR A 402 6.32 2.12 29.76
CA THR A 402 6.75 0.84 29.18
C THR A 402 6.08 -0.37 29.80
N GLU A 403 5.51 -0.25 30.99
CA GLU A 403 4.77 -1.29 31.70
C GLU A 403 3.27 -1.26 31.42
N LEU A 404 2.79 -0.23 30.71
CA LEU A 404 1.39 -0.07 30.33
C LEU A 404 1.12 -0.68 28.93
N ASP A 405 -0.11 -1.18 28.75
CA ASP A 405 -0.58 -1.51 27.40
C ASP A 405 -0.70 -0.22 26.57
N PRO A 406 -0.02 -0.09 25.42
CA PRO A 406 -0.11 1.09 24.58
C PRO A 406 -1.54 1.44 24.15
N LEU A 407 -2.47 0.47 24.06
CA LEU A 407 -3.88 0.73 23.75
C LEU A 407 -4.60 1.39 24.93
N GLU A 408 -4.38 0.89 26.15
CA GLU A 408 -4.96 1.49 27.37
C GLU A 408 -4.37 2.89 27.60
N LEU A 409 -3.04 3.05 27.49
CA LEU A 409 -2.37 4.35 27.58
C LEU A 409 -2.96 5.37 26.59
N ARG A 410 -3.04 5.00 25.32
CA ARG A 410 -3.56 5.89 24.27
C ARG A 410 -5.07 6.14 24.41
N SER A 411 -5.80 5.29 25.12
CA SER A 411 -7.23 5.51 25.38
C SER A 411 -7.50 6.70 26.28
N VAL A 412 -6.59 7.06 27.15
CA VAL A 412 -6.71 8.18 28.10
C VAL A 412 -6.04 9.47 27.63
N ILE A 413 -5.41 9.45 26.45
CA ILE A 413 -4.71 10.60 25.84
C ILE A 413 -5.49 11.10 24.63
N GLY A 414 -5.80 12.39 24.58
CA GLY A 414 -6.22 13.11 23.38
C GLY A 414 -5.03 13.90 22.82
N MET A 415 -4.76 13.78 21.53
CA MET A 415 -3.64 14.48 20.90
C MET A 415 -4.09 15.22 19.66
N VAL A 416 -3.75 16.50 19.58
CA VAL A 416 -3.80 17.33 18.37
C VAL A 416 -2.38 17.51 17.86
N PRO A 417 -1.99 16.84 16.77
CA PRO A 417 -0.66 16.98 16.20
C PRO A 417 -0.52 18.31 15.45
N GLN A 418 0.71 18.77 15.26
CA GLN A 418 1.05 19.99 14.51
C GLN A 418 0.49 19.95 13.08
N GLU A 419 0.62 18.83 12.36
CA GLU A 419 -0.01 18.64 11.07
C GLU A 419 -1.43 18.07 11.23
N SER A 420 -2.43 18.86 10.91
CA SER A 420 -3.84 18.46 10.97
C SER A 420 -4.19 17.52 9.82
N PHE A 421 -4.40 16.25 10.12
CA PHE A 421 -4.80 15.24 9.14
C PHE A 421 -6.27 14.86 9.30
N LEU A 422 -7.02 14.91 8.18
CA LEU A 422 -8.40 14.45 8.11
C LEU A 422 -8.52 13.39 7.02
N PHE A 423 -9.31 12.36 7.29
CA PHE A 423 -9.61 11.30 6.34
C PHE A 423 -10.64 11.75 5.30
N SER A 424 -10.64 11.13 4.14
CA SER A 424 -11.64 11.35 3.08
C SER A 424 -13.00 10.73 3.43
N GLU A 425 -13.54 11.17 4.57
CA GLU A 425 -14.78 10.73 5.20
C GLU A 425 -15.60 11.95 5.58
N THR A 426 -16.80 11.76 6.16
CA THR A 426 -17.62 12.88 6.66
C THR A 426 -16.94 13.60 7.82
N LEU A 427 -17.33 14.86 8.08
CA LEU A 427 -16.89 15.60 9.27
C LEU A 427 -17.28 14.86 10.55
N ARG A 428 -18.49 14.28 10.60
CA ARG A 428 -18.96 13.45 11.71
C ARG A 428 -18.03 12.28 11.98
N GLU A 429 -17.67 11.51 10.95
CA GLU A 429 -16.76 10.38 11.10
C GLU A 429 -15.35 10.82 11.49
N ASN A 430 -14.86 11.92 10.93
CA ASN A 430 -13.55 12.47 11.27
C ASN A 430 -13.45 12.90 12.75
N ILE A 431 -14.44 13.58 13.30
CA ILE A 431 -14.47 13.96 14.71
C ILE A 431 -14.77 12.72 15.57
N GLY A 432 -15.69 11.88 15.11
CA GLY A 432 -16.11 10.66 15.80
C GLY A 432 -15.02 9.58 15.97
N LEU A 433 -13.89 9.68 15.22
CA LEU A 433 -12.71 8.88 15.50
C LEU A 433 -12.19 9.06 16.93
N GLY A 434 -12.39 10.25 17.51
CA GLY A 434 -12.04 10.53 18.91
C GLY A 434 -12.86 9.72 19.91
N VAL A 435 -14.14 9.48 19.63
CA VAL A 435 -15.04 8.79 20.55
C VAL A 435 -14.60 7.35 20.86
N GLY A 436 -13.84 6.73 19.95
CA GLY A 436 -13.28 5.38 20.13
C GLY A 436 -14.33 4.27 20.18
N LEU A 437 -13.91 3.06 19.85
CA LEU A 437 -14.62 1.85 20.27
C LEU A 437 -14.29 1.59 21.75
N PRO A 438 -15.23 1.09 22.57
CA PRO A 438 -14.91 0.64 23.91
C PRO A 438 -13.73 -0.35 23.86
N PRO A 439 -12.82 -0.35 24.86
CA PRO A 439 -11.66 -1.23 24.87
C PRO A 439 -12.11 -2.68 24.64
N ALA A 440 -11.33 -3.44 23.87
CA ALA A 440 -11.67 -4.79 23.42
C ALA A 440 -12.05 -5.77 24.57
N ARG A 441 -11.69 -5.44 25.82
CA ARG A 441 -12.14 -6.17 27.03
C ARG A 441 -13.63 -6.00 27.33
N ALA A 442 -14.27 -4.90 26.90
CA ALA A 442 -15.72 -4.70 27.05
C ALA A 442 -16.52 -5.47 25.98
N LEU A 443 -15.89 -5.83 24.87
CA LEU A 443 -16.46 -6.62 23.77
C LEU A 443 -16.14 -8.13 23.93
N GLY A 444 -16.20 -8.68 25.14
CA GLY A 444 -16.00 -10.09 25.46
C GLY A 444 -15.05 -10.83 24.51
N SER A 445 -14.06 -11.50 25.01
CA SER A 445 -12.89 -12.17 24.40
C SER A 445 -13.11 -13.05 23.14
N SER A 446 -14.04 -12.72 22.24
CA SER A 446 -14.33 -13.48 21.02
C SER A 446 -13.49 -13.09 19.79
N ALA A 447 -12.75 -11.97 19.84
CA ALA A 447 -11.98 -11.47 18.68
C ALA A 447 -10.56 -12.04 18.55
N GLY A 448 -10.12 -12.95 19.43
CA GLY A 448 -8.74 -13.47 19.46
C GLY A 448 -8.59 -14.99 19.29
N ARG A 449 -9.68 -15.75 19.25
CA ARG A 449 -9.58 -17.20 19.00
C ARG A 449 -9.85 -17.49 17.52
N ARG A 450 -8.83 -17.94 16.78
CA ARG A 450 -9.08 -18.76 15.58
C ARG A 450 -10.00 -19.90 16.01
N PRO A 451 -11.10 -20.18 15.28
CA PRO A 451 -11.87 -21.39 15.52
C PRO A 451 -10.93 -22.60 15.39
N GLU A 452 -10.76 -23.37 16.42
CA GLU A 452 -9.96 -24.61 16.41
C GLU A 452 -10.57 -25.70 15.50
N ASP A 453 -11.77 -25.47 14.97
CA ASP A 453 -12.52 -26.42 14.15
C ASP A 453 -12.24 -26.36 12.65
N GLY A 454 -11.28 -25.57 12.20
CA GLY A 454 -10.91 -25.47 10.77
C GLY A 454 -12.01 -24.88 9.87
N SER A 455 -13.05 -24.24 10.42
CA SER A 455 -14.06 -23.54 9.66
C SER A 455 -13.45 -22.28 9.05
N ASN A 456 -13.40 -22.27 7.72
CA ASN A 456 -12.82 -21.20 6.91
C ASN A 456 -13.76 -20.00 6.91
N PRO A 457 -13.34 -18.80 7.36
CA PRO A 457 -14.16 -17.58 7.29
C PRO A 457 -14.62 -17.22 5.86
N SER A 458 -14.01 -17.81 4.83
CA SER A 458 -14.39 -17.63 3.44
C SER A 458 -15.76 -18.26 3.06
N ARG A 459 -16.37 -19.11 3.92
CA ARG A 459 -17.71 -19.67 3.64
C ARG A 459 -18.85 -18.68 3.90
N GLU A 460 -18.61 -17.64 4.67
CA GLU A 460 -19.61 -16.57 4.85
C GLU A 460 -19.65 -15.57 3.68
N ILE A 461 -18.59 -15.50 2.88
CA ILE A 461 -18.52 -14.61 1.70
C ILE A 461 -19.28 -15.19 0.49
N GLU A 462 -19.55 -16.51 0.46
CA GLU A 462 -20.32 -17.14 -0.63
C GLU A 462 -21.85 -16.88 -0.56
N ARG A 463 -22.33 -16.34 0.56
CA ARG A 463 -23.73 -15.88 0.67
C ARG A 463 -23.82 -14.41 0.32
N GLY A 464 -23.83 -14.11 -0.98
CA GLY A 464 -24.29 -12.86 -1.55
C GLY A 464 -23.65 -11.61 -0.96
N TYR A 465 -22.64 -11.08 -1.63
CA TYR A 465 -22.18 -9.72 -1.44
C TYR A 465 -23.30 -8.75 -1.89
N ALA A 466 -24.29 -8.55 -1.01
CA ALA A 466 -25.01 -7.30 -0.99
C ALA A 466 -24.08 -6.27 -0.32
N PRO A 467 -23.99 -5.03 -0.78
CA PRO A 467 -23.27 -3.98 -0.10
C PRO A 467 -24.09 -3.45 1.10
N SER A 468 -24.38 -4.32 2.05
CA SER A 468 -24.60 -3.96 3.43
C SER A 468 -23.20 -3.94 4.02
N GLY A 469 -22.67 -2.76 4.33
CA GLY A 469 -21.41 -2.59 5.01
C GLY A 469 -21.32 -3.57 6.19
N PRO A 470 -20.10 -3.96 6.63
CA PRO A 470 -19.95 -4.83 7.78
C PRO A 470 -20.80 -4.27 8.90
N ASP A 471 -21.53 -5.14 9.63
CA ASP A 471 -22.09 -4.77 10.93
C ASP A 471 -20.93 -4.27 11.79
N VAL A 472 -20.68 -2.97 11.66
CA VAL A 472 -19.82 -2.24 12.60
C VAL A 472 -20.56 -2.36 13.92
N PRO A 473 -19.95 -2.93 14.99
CA PRO A 473 -20.57 -3.01 16.29
C PRO A 473 -21.18 -1.64 16.59
N GLY A 474 -22.46 -1.61 17.00
CA GLY A 474 -23.31 -0.43 17.03
C GLY A 474 -22.56 0.81 17.51
N LYS A 475 -22.76 1.94 16.83
CA LYS A 475 -22.14 3.22 17.23
C LYS A 475 -22.38 3.39 18.74
N PRO A 476 -21.36 3.77 19.54
CA PRO A 476 -21.54 4.00 20.97
C PRO A 476 -22.73 4.94 21.20
N GLU A 477 -23.63 4.59 22.11
CA GLU A 477 -24.73 5.48 22.49
C GLU A 477 -24.17 6.87 22.88
N GLY A 478 -24.80 7.96 22.42
CA GLY A 478 -24.33 9.32 22.66
C GLY A 478 -23.13 9.78 21.81
N ARG A 479 -22.66 9.00 20.82
CA ARG A 479 -21.54 9.38 19.96
C ARG A 479 -21.77 10.70 19.24
N ASP A 480 -22.95 10.89 18.70
CA ASP A 480 -23.28 12.07 17.91
C ASP A 480 -23.35 13.33 18.79
N GLU A 481 -23.87 13.24 20.01
CA GLU A 481 -23.88 14.33 21.00
C GLU A 481 -22.45 14.72 21.36
N ARG A 482 -21.57 13.76 21.67
CA ARG A 482 -20.17 14.03 21.98
C ARG A 482 -19.41 14.68 20.82
N VAL A 483 -19.72 14.31 19.57
CA VAL A 483 -19.15 14.91 18.35
C VAL A 483 -19.58 16.38 18.25
N GLU A 484 -20.85 16.69 18.49
CA GLU A 484 -21.37 18.04 18.42
C GLU A 484 -20.86 18.94 19.55
N ASP A 485 -20.83 18.43 20.79
CA ASP A 485 -20.30 19.15 21.94
C ASP A 485 -18.80 19.47 21.76
N ALA A 486 -18.01 18.50 21.29
CA ALA A 486 -16.60 18.73 20.99
C ALA A 486 -16.41 19.76 19.85
N ALA A 487 -17.29 19.76 18.85
CA ALA A 487 -17.27 20.74 17.79
C ALA A 487 -17.65 22.14 18.26
N ARG A 488 -18.54 22.27 19.26
CA ARG A 488 -18.89 23.55 19.90
C ARG A 488 -17.67 24.12 20.64
N VAL A 489 -17.03 23.32 21.49
CA VAL A 489 -15.81 23.73 22.22
C VAL A 489 -14.69 24.15 21.26
N ALA A 490 -14.52 23.43 20.14
CA ALA A 490 -13.56 23.78 19.11
C ALA A 490 -14.00 24.95 18.21
N GLN A 491 -15.09 25.66 18.50
CA GLN A 491 -15.66 26.78 17.71
C GLN A 491 -15.86 26.41 16.23
N LEU A 492 -16.22 25.14 15.95
CA LEU A 492 -16.41 24.61 14.60
C LEU A 492 -17.89 24.33 14.27
N HIS A 493 -18.75 24.14 15.27
CA HIS A 493 -20.15 23.74 15.11
C HIS A 493 -20.92 24.66 14.15
N GLU A 494 -20.90 25.96 14.39
CA GLU A 494 -21.59 26.95 13.55
C GLU A 494 -21.04 26.93 12.11
N THR A 495 -19.73 26.76 11.96
CA THR A 495 -19.12 26.64 10.63
C THR A 495 -19.61 25.37 9.89
N ILE A 496 -19.74 24.25 10.61
CA ILE A 496 -20.25 22.99 10.04
C ILE A 496 -21.70 23.16 9.55
N LEU A 497 -22.53 23.87 10.30
CA LEU A 497 -23.93 24.12 9.93
C LEU A 497 -24.07 24.97 8.66
N THR A 498 -23.06 25.77 8.29
CA THR A 498 -23.05 26.51 7.01
C THR A 498 -22.82 25.63 5.78
N PHE A 499 -22.30 24.43 5.96
CA PHE A 499 -22.09 23.53 4.82
C PHE A 499 -23.40 22.90 4.36
N PRO A 500 -23.61 22.67 3.06
CA PRO A 500 -24.87 22.15 2.50
C PRO A 500 -25.33 20.80 3.12
N LYS A 501 -24.38 19.98 3.60
CA LYS A 501 -24.63 18.69 4.25
C LYS A 501 -24.29 18.67 5.74
N GLY A 502 -23.99 19.83 6.34
CA GLY A 502 -23.61 19.92 7.75
C GLY A 502 -22.51 18.90 8.11
N TYR A 503 -22.72 18.15 9.17
CA TYR A 503 -21.79 17.09 9.63
C TYR A 503 -21.57 15.95 8.63
N GLU A 504 -22.49 15.71 7.71
CA GLU A 504 -22.39 14.68 6.67
C GLU A 504 -21.62 15.18 5.42
N THR A 505 -20.97 16.34 5.52
CA THR A 505 -20.09 16.86 4.48
C THR A 505 -18.86 15.96 4.35
N VAL A 506 -18.69 15.33 3.20
CA VAL A 506 -17.54 14.48 2.87
C VAL A 506 -16.35 15.37 2.53
N LEU A 507 -15.22 15.11 3.17
CA LEU A 507 -13.96 15.80 2.93
C LEU A 507 -13.21 15.18 1.75
N GLY A 508 -12.57 16.03 0.93
CA GLY A 508 -11.60 15.58 -0.05
C GLY A 508 -10.31 15.05 0.59
N GLU A 509 -9.36 14.59 -0.24
CA GLU A 509 -8.09 14.09 0.26
C GLU A 509 -7.44 15.08 1.24
N ARG A 510 -7.07 14.59 2.43
CA ARG A 510 -6.48 15.37 3.54
C ARG A 510 -7.31 16.60 3.95
N GLY A 511 -8.63 16.61 3.68
CA GLY A 511 -9.50 17.73 4.03
C GLY A 511 -9.27 18.99 3.19
N ILE A 512 -8.91 18.84 1.91
CA ILE A 512 -8.57 19.95 0.99
C ILE A 512 -9.69 21.00 0.86
N ASN A 513 -10.94 20.61 1.14
CA ASN A 513 -12.12 21.48 1.07
C ASN A 513 -12.27 22.41 2.29
N LEU A 514 -11.42 22.26 3.31
CA LEU A 514 -11.43 23.07 4.52
C LEU A 514 -10.25 24.04 4.53
N SER A 515 -10.43 25.22 5.14
CA SER A 515 -9.30 26.10 5.44
C SER A 515 -8.35 25.48 6.47
N GLY A 516 -7.12 25.99 6.58
CA GLY A 516 -6.14 25.53 7.57
C GLY A 516 -6.72 25.55 9.00
N GLY A 517 -7.32 26.67 9.40
CA GLY A 517 -7.95 26.84 10.72
C GLY A 517 -9.16 25.92 10.93
N GLN A 518 -9.96 25.64 9.89
CA GLN A 518 -11.07 24.67 9.99
C GLN A 518 -10.56 23.25 10.19
N ARG A 519 -9.47 22.86 9.52
CA ARG A 519 -8.81 21.55 9.72
C ARG A 519 -8.28 21.42 11.15
N GLN A 520 -7.58 22.44 11.66
CA GLN A 520 -7.08 22.43 13.03
C GLN A 520 -8.22 22.28 14.04
N ARG A 521 -9.30 23.07 13.90
CA ARG A 521 -10.49 22.98 14.77
C ARG A 521 -11.18 21.61 14.69
N ALA A 522 -11.24 20.98 13.51
CA ALA A 522 -11.79 19.62 13.38
C ALA A 522 -10.91 18.56 14.08
N THR A 523 -9.58 18.72 14.03
CA THR A 523 -8.64 17.85 14.75
C THR A 523 -8.71 18.09 16.27
N LEU A 524 -8.90 19.33 16.70
CA LEU A 524 -9.16 19.67 18.10
C LEU A 524 -10.47 19.03 18.60
N ALA A 525 -11.56 19.17 17.85
CA ALA A 525 -12.83 18.53 18.16
C ALA A 525 -12.68 17.00 18.28
N ARG A 526 -11.90 16.36 17.40
CA ARG A 526 -11.57 14.93 17.49
C ARG A 526 -10.89 14.56 18.80
N ALA A 527 -9.91 15.34 19.24
CA ALA A 527 -9.20 15.09 20.50
C ALA A 527 -10.12 15.28 21.71
N LEU A 528 -10.97 16.30 21.70
CA LEU A 528 -11.94 16.59 22.77
C LEU A 528 -13.07 15.56 22.83
N ALA A 529 -13.56 15.08 21.69
CA ALA A 529 -14.59 14.04 21.60
C ALA A 529 -14.18 12.72 22.28
N ARG A 530 -12.87 12.50 22.48
CA ARG A 530 -12.34 11.36 23.21
C ARG A 530 -12.65 11.42 24.71
N ASP A 531 -12.82 12.61 25.28
CA ASP A 531 -12.93 12.87 26.70
C ASP A 531 -11.71 12.36 27.50
N PRO A 532 -10.50 12.82 27.14
CA PRO A 532 -9.25 12.27 27.65
C PRO A 532 -8.91 12.82 29.04
N SER A 533 -8.20 12.02 29.87
CA SER A 533 -7.58 12.50 31.12
C SER A 533 -6.34 13.36 30.87
N ILE A 534 -5.67 13.13 29.75
CA ILE A 534 -4.47 13.87 29.33
C ILE A 534 -4.71 14.43 27.92
N LEU A 535 -4.56 15.76 27.76
CA LEU A 535 -4.72 16.43 26.47
C LEU A 535 -3.39 17.02 26.00
N ILE A 536 -3.01 16.72 24.75
CA ILE A 536 -1.80 17.24 24.12
C ILE A 536 -2.19 18.11 22.93
N LEU A 537 -1.78 19.38 22.96
CA LEU A 537 -2.02 20.35 21.91
C LEU A 537 -0.67 20.79 21.34
N ASP A 538 -0.27 20.22 20.20
CA ASP A 538 0.98 20.56 19.53
C ASP A 538 0.70 21.57 18.41
N ASP A 539 0.94 22.84 18.72
CA ASP A 539 0.72 24.01 17.85
C ASP A 539 -0.68 24.04 17.19
N ALA A 540 -1.68 23.64 17.98
CA ALA A 540 -3.02 23.29 17.51
C ALA A 540 -3.84 24.47 16.98
N LEU A 541 -3.40 25.73 17.21
CA LEU A 541 -4.13 26.95 16.87
C LEU A 541 -3.35 27.89 15.93
N SER A 542 -2.21 27.47 15.39
CA SER A 542 -1.32 28.29 14.58
C SER A 542 -1.94 28.85 13.28
N ALA A 543 -2.89 28.14 12.69
CA ALA A 543 -3.61 28.55 11.48
C ALA A 543 -4.99 29.19 11.77
N VAL A 544 -5.31 29.43 13.04
CA VAL A 544 -6.56 30.06 13.47
C VAL A 544 -6.33 31.57 13.65
N ASP A 545 -7.31 32.38 13.29
CA ASP A 545 -7.25 33.83 13.53
C ASP A 545 -7.29 34.16 15.04
N THR A 546 -6.70 35.29 15.42
CA THR A 546 -6.53 35.68 16.82
C THR A 546 -7.85 35.82 17.62
N HIS A 547 -8.93 36.25 16.94
CA HIS A 547 -10.24 36.39 17.60
C HIS A 547 -10.86 35.01 17.90
N THR A 548 -10.82 34.10 16.94
CA THR A 548 -11.30 32.71 17.11
C THR A 548 -10.40 31.96 18.10
N GLU A 549 -9.09 32.16 18.08
CA GLU A 549 -8.14 31.58 19.02
C GLU A 549 -8.48 31.98 20.47
N ALA A 550 -8.72 33.25 20.71
CA ALA A 550 -9.09 33.75 22.06
C ALA A 550 -10.37 33.07 22.59
N ARG A 551 -11.38 32.91 21.74
CA ARG A 551 -12.62 32.20 22.09
C ARG A 551 -12.40 30.72 22.37
N ILE A 552 -11.60 30.05 21.51
CA ILE A 552 -11.23 28.64 21.73
C ILE A 552 -10.51 28.49 23.08
N LEU A 553 -9.54 29.37 23.38
CA LEU A 553 -8.79 29.30 24.63
C LEU A 553 -9.70 29.54 25.86
N GLU A 554 -10.74 30.37 25.75
CA GLU A 554 -11.71 30.57 26.81
C GLU A 554 -12.60 29.34 27.03
N ASP A 555 -13.14 28.75 25.94
CA ASP A 555 -13.94 27.53 26.03
C ASP A 555 -13.09 26.32 26.48
N LEU A 556 -11.84 26.28 26.05
CA LEU A 556 -10.88 25.25 26.47
C LEU A 556 -10.60 25.32 27.97
N LYS A 557 -10.59 26.50 28.63
CA LYS A 557 -10.39 26.59 30.10
C LYS A 557 -11.36 25.68 30.84
N THR A 558 -12.62 25.68 30.41
CA THR A 558 -13.65 24.81 31.00
C THR A 558 -13.42 23.35 30.64
N ALA A 559 -13.06 23.07 29.39
CA ALA A 559 -12.81 21.72 28.91
C ALA A 559 -11.51 21.13 29.48
N LEU A 560 -10.52 21.95 29.85
CA LEU A 560 -9.25 21.53 30.45
C LEU A 560 -9.37 21.32 31.99
N ALA A 561 -10.42 21.81 32.61
CA ALA A 561 -10.59 21.71 34.08
C ALA A 561 -10.56 20.23 34.51
N GLY A 562 -9.63 19.89 35.42
CA GLY A 562 -9.44 18.52 35.92
C GLY A 562 -8.66 17.58 35.01
N ARG A 563 -8.17 18.04 33.85
CA ARG A 563 -7.34 17.26 32.92
C ARG A 563 -5.92 17.77 32.93
N THR A 564 -4.97 16.87 32.85
CA THR A 564 -3.57 17.25 32.65
C THR A 564 -3.36 17.61 31.18
N SER A 565 -2.83 18.81 30.93
CA SER A 565 -2.73 19.31 29.56
C SER A 565 -1.33 19.76 29.22
N PHE A 566 -0.87 19.40 28.02
CA PHE A 566 0.39 19.85 27.44
C PHE A 566 0.10 20.74 26.25
N ILE A 567 0.52 22.00 26.30
CA ILE A 567 0.30 22.98 25.24
C ILE A 567 1.63 23.40 24.67
N ILE A 568 1.88 23.06 23.42
CA ILE A 568 2.98 23.62 22.65
C ILE A 568 2.42 24.76 21.81
N SER A 569 2.99 25.95 21.94
CA SER A 569 2.65 27.07 21.09
C SER A 569 3.87 27.95 20.83
N HIS A 570 3.91 28.50 19.64
CA HIS A 570 4.83 29.57 19.29
C HIS A 570 4.30 30.94 19.77
N ARG A 571 3.02 31.05 20.15
CA ARG A 571 2.39 32.28 20.66
C ARG A 571 2.38 32.29 22.17
N VAL A 572 3.02 33.27 22.77
CA VAL A 572 3.13 33.38 24.22
C VAL A 572 1.77 33.66 24.85
N THR A 573 0.87 34.35 24.16
CA THR A 573 -0.52 34.61 24.61
C THR A 573 -1.29 33.33 24.92
N ALA A 574 -1.05 32.24 24.16
CA ALA A 574 -1.68 30.96 24.38
C ALA A 574 -1.18 30.22 25.65
N VAL A 575 0.01 30.59 26.15
CA VAL A 575 0.70 29.85 27.23
C VAL A 575 0.81 30.63 28.53
N MET A 576 0.48 31.93 28.54
CA MET A 576 0.58 32.78 29.75
C MET A 576 -0.23 32.28 30.94
N ASN A 577 -1.35 31.61 30.70
CA ASN A 577 -2.26 31.10 31.73
C ASN A 577 -1.94 29.66 32.16
N ALA A 578 -0.83 29.07 31.67
CA ALA A 578 -0.43 27.72 32.07
C ALA A 578 0.08 27.72 33.52
N ASP A 579 -0.22 26.66 34.26
CA ASP A 579 0.24 26.48 35.66
C ASP A 579 1.76 26.35 35.73
N ARG A 580 2.36 25.81 34.67
CA ARG A 580 3.81 25.68 34.54
C ARG A 580 4.22 25.88 33.09
N ILE A 581 5.29 26.62 32.87
CA ILE A 581 5.92 26.83 31.57
C ILE A 581 7.30 26.19 31.61
N LEU A 582 7.58 25.35 30.59
CA LEU A 582 8.89 24.75 30.35
C LEU A 582 9.51 25.43 29.12
N VAL A 583 10.67 26.01 29.28
CA VAL A 583 11.44 26.60 28.18
C VAL A 583 12.44 25.56 27.70
N LEU A 584 12.25 25.07 26.47
CA LEU A 584 13.10 24.06 25.87
C LEU A 584 14.07 24.71 24.90
N ASP A 585 15.37 24.49 25.09
CA ASP A 585 16.40 24.91 24.17
C ASP A 585 17.45 23.79 23.98
N GLU A 586 17.85 23.54 22.74
CA GLU A 586 18.75 22.44 22.33
C GLU A 586 18.45 21.07 22.99
N GLY A 587 17.18 20.76 23.19
CA GLY A 587 16.72 19.51 23.79
C GLY A 587 16.75 19.47 25.31
N ARG A 588 17.04 20.57 26.00
CA ARG A 588 17.08 20.68 27.46
C ARG A 588 16.04 21.67 27.97
N VAL A 589 15.52 21.42 29.15
CA VAL A 589 14.73 22.42 29.88
C VAL A 589 15.70 23.41 30.52
N VAL A 590 15.75 24.63 29.95
CA VAL A 590 16.66 25.69 30.45
C VAL A 590 16.02 26.56 31.51
N GLU A 591 14.68 26.75 31.46
CA GLU A 591 13.91 27.48 32.44
C GLU A 591 12.58 26.76 32.69
N GLN A 592 12.09 26.86 33.94
CA GLN A 592 10.77 26.39 34.29
C GLN A 592 10.16 27.27 35.41
N GLY A 593 8.86 27.51 35.37
CA GLY A 593 8.13 28.32 36.33
C GLY A 593 6.80 28.80 35.80
N THR A 594 6.15 29.68 36.54
CA THR A 594 4.96 30.42 36.08
C THR A 594 5.36 31.57 35.15
N HIS A 595 4.39 32.13 34.44
CA HIS A 595 4.61 33.32 33.59
C HIS A 595 5.29 34.47 34.35
N ALA A 596 4.80 34.80 35.53
CA ALA A 596 5.32 35.89 36.37
C ALA A 596 6.76 35.62 36.82
N GLU A 597 7.08 34.38 37.27
CA GLU A 597 8.41 33.99 37.69
C GLU A 597 9.42 34.06 36.57
N LEU A 598 9.06 33.59 35.37
CA LEU A 598 9.94 33.57 34.21
C LEU A 598 10.21 34.98 33.66
N LEU A 599 9.21 35.87 33.70
CA LEU A 599 9.41 37.29 33.36
C LEU A 599 10.38 37.98 34.30
N ALA A 600 10.22 37.74 35.62
CA ALA A 600 11.09 38.33 36.63
C ALA A 600 12.57 37.93 36.49
N ARG A 601 12.82 36.70 35.95
CA ARG A 601 14.19 36.19 35.67
C ARG A 601 14.87 36.85 34.46
N SER A 602 14.09 37.53 33.59
CA SER A 602 14.60 38.18 32.37
C SER A 602 15.47 37.28 31.48
N GLY A 603 15.18 35.98 31.43
CA GLY A 603 15.93 34.94 30.73
C GLY A 603 15.45 34.70 29.29
N THR A 604 15.58 33.46 28.84
CA THR A 604 15.19 33.02 27.48
C THR A 604 13.70 33.25 27.23
N TYR A 605 12.84 32.94 28.21
CA TYR A 605 11.38 33.19 28.13
C TYR A 605 11.05 34.65 27.86
N ALA A 606 11.61 35.54 28.64
CA ALA A 606 11.37 36.98 28.51
C ALA A 606 11.86 37.52 27.16
N THR A 607 12.95 36.93 26.62
CA THR A 607 13.49 37.27 25.30
C THR A 607 12.55 36.81 24.20
N LEU A 608 12.03 35.58 24.28
CA LEU A 608 11.05 35.05 23.31
C LEU A 608 9.77 35.90 23.29
N LEU A 609 9.24 36.23 24.45
CA LEU A 609 8.04 37.08 24.58
C LEU A 609 8.27 38.47 23.94
N ARG A 610 9.40 39.11 24.24
CA ARG A 610 9.73 40.43 23.70
C ARG A 610 9.85 40.44 22.21
N ARG A 611 10.47 39.39 21.66
CA ARG A 611 10.58 39.20 20.22
C ARG A 611 9.23 39.06 19.55
N GLN A 612 8.35 38.25 20.12
CA GLN A 612 7.00 38.05 19.59
C GLN A 612 6.15 39.32 19.63
N MET A 613 6.20 40.08 20.75
CA MET A 613 5.49 41.37 20.87
C MET A 613 5.96 42.37 19.79
N LEU A 614 7.27 42.40 19.51
CA LEU A 614 7.82 43.24 18.43
C LEU A 614 7.36 42.79 17.03
N GLU A 615 7.27 41.49 16.80
CA GLU A 615 6.75 40.94 15.53
C GLU A 615 5.26 41.30 15.35
N GLU A 616 4.44 41.18 16.39
CA GLU A 616 3.02 41.58 16.39
C GLU A 616 2.83 43.09 16.19
N GLU A 617 3.65 43.93 16.82
CA GLU A 617 3.64 45.40 16.59
C GLU A 617 4.01 45.76 15.17
N LEU A 618 4.98 45.07 14.55
CA LEU A 618 5.37 45.30 13.16
C LEU A 618 4.29 44.86 12.17
N GLU A 619 3.61 43.75 12.42
CA GLU A 619 2.48 43.28 11.62
C GLU A 619 1.23 44.14 11.79
N GLY A 620 0.93 44.61 13.00
CA GLY A 620 -0.18 45.51 13.30
C GLY A 620 0.04 46.96 12.87
N GLY A 621 1.30 47.45 12.84
CA GLY A 621 1.66 48.80 12.43
C GLY A 621 1.73 49.08 10.92
N GLY A 622 1.76 48.02 10.10
CA GLY A 622 1.77 48.11 8.64
C GLY A 622 0.49 48.65 7.98
N GLY A 623 -0.61 48.76 8.75
CA GLY A 623 -1.88 49.30 8.25
C GLY A 623 -2.08 50.80 8.40
N ALA A 624 -1.21 51.52 9.16
CA ALA A 624 -1.41 52.92 9.49
C ALA A 624 -0.53 53.92 8.72
N VAL A 625 0.33 53.51 7.81
CA VAL A 625 1.28 54.38 7.09
C VAL A 625 0.87 54.71 5.65
N GLN A 626 -0.30 54.31 5.18
CA GLN A 626 -0.74 54.57 3.80
C GLN A 626 -1.74 55.74 3.62
N GLU A 627 -2.00 56.61 4.61
CA GLU A 627 -2.90 57.76 4.47
C GLU A 627 -2.35 59.13 4.86
N VAL A 628 -1.04 59.35 4.86
CA VAL A 628 -0.51 60.73 5.01
C VAL A 628 0.53 61.00 3.91
N GLY A 629 0.07 61.36 2.71
CA GLY A 629 0.95 61.72 1.58
C GLY A 629 0.20 62.32 0.39
N GLY A 630 -0.96 62.90 0.61
CA GLY A 630 -1.67 63.69 -0.40
C GLY A 630 -1.11 65.13 -0.48
N VAL A 631 0.04 65.29 -1.15
CA VAL A 631 0.49 66.65 -1.57
C VAL A 631 -0.21 66.99 -2.87
N ARG A 632 -1.03 68.07 -2.79
CA ARG A 632 -1.59 68.78 -3.95
C ARG A 632 -0.48 69.23 -4.87
N GLU A 633 -0.39 68.74 -6.06
CA GLU A 633 0.25 69.45 -7.17
C GLU A 633 -0.77 70.34 -7.87
N GLY A 634 -0.54 71.65 -7.69
CA GLY A 634 -1.26 72.68 -8.36
C GLY A 634 -0.82 72.80 -9.82
N SER A 635 -1.78 73.12 -10.65
CA SER A 635 -1.69 73.51 -12.03
C SER A 635 -0.63 74.57 -12.28
N LEU A 636 0.26 74.36 -13.27
CA LEU A 636 0.83 75.45 -14.06
C LEU A 636 1.02 75.02 -15.52
N HIS A 637 0.48 75.87 -16.41
CA HIS A 637 0.55 75.79 -17.85
C HIS A 637 1.98 75.88 -18.37
N GLY A 638 2.25 75.27 -19.51
CA GLY A 638 3.39 75.46 -20.39
C GLY A 638 3.41 74.38 -21.47
#